data_e142f5137320f53d20a889e9620883a6
#
_entry.id   e142f5137320f53d20a889e9620883a6
#
_cell.length_a   1.000
_cell.length_b   1.000
_cell.length_c   1.000
_cell.angle_alpha   90.00
_cell.angle_beta   90.00
_cell.angle_gamma   90.00
#
_symmetry.space_group_name_H-M   'P 1'
#
loop_
_entity.id
_entity.type
_entity.pdbx_description
1 polymer ?
#
loop_
_entity_poly.entity_id
_entity_poly.type
_entity_poly.pdbx_seq_one_letter_code
_entity_poly.pdbx_strand_id
1 'polypeptide(L)'
;MVRSTWLDEDTQEVKIDDYARQLTSFIDALADGRVDDAELEAQEKRVVESMRDVEPHLDDELHAKVTKLLCELSAFNIMQLMHTVERARSKTTFRG
;
A
#
# COMPACT_ATOMS: atom_id res chain seq x y z
N MET A 1 13.03 -22.08 -4.12
CA MET A 1 12.90 -20.75 -3.51
C MET A 1 11.54 -20.61 -2.85
N VAL A 2 11.52 -20.14 -1.63
CA VAL A 2 10.28 -19.95 -0.91
C VAL A 2 9.72 -18.57 -1.21
N ARG A 3 8.45 -18.56 -1.59
CA ARG A 3 7.75 -17.33 -1.91
C ARG A 3 7.26 -16.67 -0.64
N SER A 4 7.41 -15.36 -0.54
CA SER A 4 6.83 -14.62 0.57
C SER A 4 5.31 -14.57 0.39
N THR A 5 4.58 -14.92 1.43
CA THR A 5 3.13 -14.92 1.35
C THR A 5 2.60 -13.50 1.59
N TRP A 6 1.43 -13.21 1.03
CA TRP A 6 0.80 -11.90 1.21
C TRP A 6 0.00 -11.80 2.49
N LEU A 7 -0.31 -12.93 3.10
CA LEU A 7 -1.11 -12.98 4.32
C LEU A 7 -0.35 -13.70 5.42
N ASP A 8 -0.56 -13.27 6.65
CA ASP A 8 -0.10 -14.01 7.81
C ASP A 8 -1.03 -15.20 7.99
N GLU A 9 -0.48 -16.40 8.02
CA GLU A 9 -1.30 -17.62 8.08
C GLU A 9 -2.07 -17.77 9.39
N ASP A 10 -1.52 -17.25 10.46
CA ASP A 10 -2.15 -17.40 11.77
C ASP A 10 -3.23 -16.34 12.01
N THR A 11 -2.98 -15.11 11.64
CA THR A 11 -3.89 -13.99 11.93
C THR A 11 -4.72 -13.57 10.75
N GLN A 12 -4.38 -14.03 9.53
CA GLN A 12 -5.02 -13.63 8.28
C GLN A 12 -4.82 -12.15 7.98
N GLU A 13 -3.82 -11.54 8.56
CA GLU A 13 -3.51 -10.13 8.32
C GLU A 13 -2.72 -9.95 7.03
N VAL A 14 -2.94 -8.82 6.36
CA VAL A 14 -2.24 -8.48 5.12
C VAL A 14 -0.80 -8.09 5.43
N LYS A 15 0.15 -8.79 4.82
CA LYS A 15 1.57 -8.54 5.07
C LYS A 15 2.19 -7.54 4.08
N ILE A 16 1.42 -7.08 3.12
CA ILE A 16 1.93 -6.16 2.11
C ILE A 16 2.47 -4.87 2.74
N ASP A 17 1.81 -4.38 3.78
CA ASP A 17 2.28 -3.18 4.48
C ASP A 17 3.67 -3.38 5.05
N ASP A 18 3.95 -4.57 5.59
CA ASP A 18 5.28 -4.87 6.13
C ASP A 18 6.33 -4.87 5.04
N TYR A 19 5.99 -5.41 3.87
CA TYR A 19 6.91 -5.41 2.74
C TYR A 19 7.14 -3.99 2.23
N ALA A 20 6.09 -3.19 2.18
CA ALA A 20 6.19 -1.81 1.73
C ALA A 20 7.12 -1.01 2.63
N ARG A 21 7.10 -1.27 3.93
CA ARG A 21 7.95 -0.57 4.89
C ARG A 21 9.43 -0.85 4.69
N GLN A 22 9.76 -1.89 3.93
CA GLN A 22 11.14 -2.23 3.62
C GLN A 22 11.65 -1.53 2.37
N LEU A 23 10.77 -0.86 1.64
CA LEU A 23 11.19 -0.11 0.46
C LEU A 23 11.94 1.15 0.90
N THR A 24 13.11 1.36 0.31
CA THR A 24 13.94 2.52 0.66
C THR A 24 13.17 3.83 0.53
N SER A 25 12.41 3.95 -0.56
CA SER A 25 11.62 5.16 -0.80
C SER A 25 10.59 5.42 0.29
N PHE A 26 9.98 4.35 0.80
CA PHE A 26 9.00 4.47 1.88
C PHE A 26 9.69 4.90 3.18
N ILE A 27 10.84 4.30 3.46
CA ILE A 27 11.61 4.64 4.66
C ILE A 27 12.02 6.10 4.63
N ASP A 28 12.49 6.59 3.48
CA ASP A 28 12.90 7.98 3.34
C ASP A 28 11.73 8.93 3.58
N ALA A 29 10.57 8.61 3.03
CA ALA A 29 9.38 9.43 3.23
C ALA A 29 8.95 9.46 4.69
N LEU A 30 9.03 8.33 5.38
CA LEU A 30 8.70 8.25 6.79
C LEU A 30 9.65 9.07 7.64
N ALA A 31 10.94 9.09 7.28
CA ALA A 31 11.94 9.82 8.04
C ALA A 31 11.63 11.32 8.04
N ASP A 32 11.11 11.84 6.94
CA ASP A 32 10.75 13.26 6.85
C ASP A 32 9.41 13.57 7.53
N GLY A 33 8.59 12.55 7.75
CA GLY A 33 7.27 12.74 8.33
C GLY A 33 6.28 13.36 7.40
N ARG A 34 6.63 13.55 6.14
CA ARG A 34 5.76 14.14 5.11
C ARG A 34 6.11 13.59 3.76
N VAL A 35 5.13 13.62 2.88
CA VAL A 35 5.33 13.22 1.48
C VAL A 35 5.03 14.45 0.63
N ASP A 36 6.03 14.94 -0.08
CA ASP A 36 5.83 16.08 -0.97
C ASP A 36 5.44 15.60 -2.38
N ASP A 37 5.12 16.56 -3.24
CA ASP A 37 4.65 16.26 -4.59
C ASP A 37 5.67 15.44 -5.39
N ALA A 38 6.94 15.77 -5.26
CA ALA A 38 7.99 15.07 -6.00
C ALA A 38 8.12 13.63 -5.54
N GLU A 39 8.01 13.40 -4.24
CA GLU A 39 8.08 12.05 -3.69
C GLU A 39 6.88 11.21 -4.13
N LEU A 40 5.70 11.80 -4.15
CA LEU A 40 4.50 11.11 -4.59
C LEU A 40 4.58 10.76 -6.07
N GLU A 41 5.05 11.70 -6.89
CA GLU A 41 5.23 11.48 -8.31
C GLU A 41 6.24 10.37 -8.59
N ALA A 42 7.34 10.38 -7.87
CA ALA A 42 8.35 9.33 -8.01
C ALA A 42 7.79 7.96 -7.63
N GLN A 43 6.98 7.91 -6.59
CA GLN A 43 6.34 6.66 -6.19
C GLN A 43 5.35 6.18 -7.25
N GLU A 44 4.59 7.10 -7.85
CA GLU A 44 3.66 6.73 -8.92
C GLU A 44 4.41 6.11 -10.09
N LYS A 45 5.56 6.67 -10.45
CA LYS A 45 6.37 6.12 -11.54
C LYS A 45 6.82 4.70 -11.24
N ARG A 46 7.20 4.43 -9.99
CA ARG A 46 7.61 3.07 -9.60
C ARG A 46 6.44 2.09 -9.69
N VAL A 47 5.25 2.53 -9.33
CA VAL A 47 4.05 1.70 -9.45
C VAL A 47 3.79 1.39 -10.93
N VAL A 48 3.87 2.41 -11.78
CA VAL A 48 3.67 2.22 -13.22
C VAL A 48 4.68 1.25 -13.80
N GLU A 49 5.94 1.40 -13.43
CA GLU A 49 7.00 0.49 -13.90
C GLU A 49 6.75 -0.94 -13.45
N SER A 50 6.34 -1.13 -12.20
CA SER A 50 6.03 -2.46 -11.68
C SER A 50 4.84 -3.07 -12.40
N MET A 51 3.82 -2.27 -12.69
CA MET A 51 2.66 -2.74 -13.42
C MET A 51 3.01 -3.17 -14.84
N ARG A 52 3.86 -2.39 -15.50
CA ARG A 52 4.32 -2.73 -16.85
C ARG A 52 5.17 -3.99 -16.85
N ASP A 53 5.85 -4.25 -15.77
CA ASP A 53 6.67 -5.46 -15.64
C ASP A 53 5.81 -6.70 -15.42
N VAL A 54 4.72 -6.56 -14.69
CA VAL A 54 3.89 -7.70 -14.29
C VAL A 54 2.76 -7.98 -15.29
N GLU A 55 2.10 -6.95 -15.76
CA GLU A 55 0.87 -7.09 -16.54
C GLU A 55 1.00 -8.01 -17.76
N PRO A 56 2.08 -7.90 -18.57
CA PRO A 56 2.19 -8.77 -19.75
C PRO A 56 2.32 -10.25 -19.43
N HIS A 57 2.67 -10.59 -18.20
CA HIS A 57 2.83 -11.99 -17.80
C HIS A 57 1.55 -12.63 -17.32
N LEU A 58 0.46 -11.86 -17.26
CA LEU A 58 -0.81 -12.36 -16.78
C LEU A 58 -1.72 -12.72 -17.95
N ASP A 59 -2.31 -13.92 -17.90
CA ASP A 59 -3.36 -14.24 -18.85
C ASP A 59 -4.64 -13.49 -18.47
N ASP A 60 -5.67 -13.57 -19.30
CA ASP A 60 -6.89 -12.79 -19.09
C ASP A 60 -7.55 -13.08 -17.76
N GLU A 61 -7.60 -14.35 -17.36
CA GLU A 61 -8.22 -14.74 -16.11
C GLU A 61 -7.44 -14.20 -14.91
N LEU A 62 -6.12 -14.38 -14.92
CA LEU A 62 -5.29 -13.87 -13.84
C LEU A 62 -5.29 -12.35 -13.83
N HIS A 63 -5.30 -11.72 -15.00
CA HIS A 63 -5.35 -10.26 -15.07
C HIS A 63 -6.59 -9.73 -14.37
N ALA A 64 -7.74 -10.34 -14.62
CA ALA A 64 -8.98 -9.93 -13.96
C ALA A 64 -8.90 -10.11 -12.45
N LYS A 65 -8.32 -11.21 -12.00
CA LYS A 65 -8.19 -11.48 -10.55
C LYS A 65 -7.25 -10.51 -9.88
N VAL A 66 -6.12 -10.23 -10.50
CA VAL A 66 -5.15 -9.30 -9.95
C VAL A 66 -5.71 -7.88 -9.93
N THR A 67 -6.43 -7.51 -11.00
CA THR A 67 -7.07 -6.20 -11.05
C THR A 67 -8.03 -6.02 -9.88
N LYS A 68 -8.84 -7.03 -9.61
CA LYS A 68 -9.75 -6.98 -8.47
C LYS A 68 -8.99 -6.87 -7.16
N LEU A 69 -7.92 -7.65 -7.02
CA LEU A 69 -7.10 -7.60 -5.82
C LEU A 69 -6.52 -6.21 -5.59
N LEU A 70 -6.01 -5.59 -6.65
CA LEU A 70 -5.42 -4.26 -6.53
C LEU A 70 -6.48 -3.22 -6.14
N CYS A 71 -7.70 -3.36 -6.69
CA CYS A 71 -8.79 -2.47 -6.33
C CYS A 71 -9.17 -2.62 -4.86
N GLU A 72 -9.27 -3.86 -4.39
CA GLU A 72 -9.62 -4.12 -3.00
C GLU A 72 -8.51 -3.62 -2.06
N LEU A 73 -7.26 -3.83 -2.46
CA LEU A 73 -6.13 -3.37 -1.66
C LEU A 73 -6.12 -1.84 -1.57
N SER A 74 -6.37 -1.16 -2.69
CA SER A 74 -6.43 0.30 -2.71
C SER A 74 -7.53 0.82 -1.80
N ALA A 75 -8.70 0.20 -1.87
CA ALA A 75 -9.82 0.58 -1.01
C ALA A 75 -9.46 0.38 0.47
N PHE A 76 -8.86 -0.76 0.78
CA PHE A 76 -8.45 -1.04 2.15
C PHE A 76 -7.45 0.00 2.66
N ASN A 77 -6.45 0.34 1.85
CA ASN A 77 -5.44 1.31 2.25
C ASN A 77 -6.04 2.69 2.50
N ILE A 78 -6.95 3.12 1.63
CA ILE A 78 -7.62 4.41 1.81
C ILE A 78 -8.49 4.41 3.06
N MET A 79 -9.27 3.37 3.25
CA MET A 79 -10.14 3.27 4.41
C MET A 79 -9.33 3.18 5.71
N GLN A 80 -8.22 2.47 5.68
CA GLN A 80 -7.34 2.37 6.83
C GLN A 80 -6.77 3.73 7.20
N LEU A 81 -6.36 4.50 6.20
CA LEU A 81 -5.85 5.84 6.42
C LEU A 81 -6.93 6.75 7.01
N MET A 82 -8.12 6.72 6.43
CA MET A 82 -9.23 7.52 6.93
C MET A 82 -9.60 7.16 8.36
N HIS A 83 -9.60 5.86 8.67
CA HIS A 83 -9.87 5.39 10.01
C HIS A 83 -8.83 5.90 11.01
N THR A 84 -7.56 5.85 10.61
CA THR A 84 -6.46 6.31 11.43
C THR A 84 -6.57 7.81 11.70
N VAL A 85 -6.87 8.59 10.66
CA VAL A 85 -7.02 10.04 10.78
C VAL A 85 -8.20 10.37 11.72
N GLU A 86 -9.30 9.67 11.55
CA GLU A 86 -10.47 9.89 12.39
C GLU A 86 -10.20 9.59 13.85
N ARG A 87 -9.49 8.50 14.12
CA ARG A 87 -9.12 8.17 15.49
C ARG A 87 -8.21 9.22 16.09
N ALA A 88 -7.26 9.73 15.32
CA ALA A 88 -6.36 10.78 15.77
C ALA A 88 -7.15 12.05 16.09
N ARG A 89 -8.12 12.38 15.24
CA ARG A 89 -8.96 13.56 15.46
C ARG A 89 -9.80 13.42 16.72
N SER A 90 -10.34 12.22 16.94
CA SER A 90 -11.09 11.95 18.17
C SER A 90 -10.24 12.17 19.42
N LYS A 91 -9.01 11.68 19.37
CA LYS A 91 -8.11 11.81 20.52
C LYS A 91 -7.69 13.24 20.76
N THR A 92 -7.59 14.02 19.72
CA THR A 92 -7.12 15.40 19.82
C THR A 92 -8.25 16.40 19.89
N THR A 93 -9.48 15.93 19.84
CA THR A 93 -10.63 16.82 19.94
C THR A 93 -10.55 17.60 21.24
N PHE A 94 -10.61 18.87 21.10
CA PHE A 94 -10.51 19.76 22.23
C PHE A 94 -11.87 20.30 22.63
N ARG A 95 -12.11 20.33 23.89
CA ARG A 95 -13.36 20.84 24.38
C ARG A 95 -13.08 22.05 25.25
N GLY A 96 -12.70 23.00 24.68
CA GLY A 96 -12.28 24.20 25.32
C GLY A 96 -13.08 24.71 26.40
#